data_48f16cfd012c189cfa97998f16f56b46
#
_entry.id   48f16cfd012c189cfa97998f16f56b46
#
_cell.length_a   1.000
_cell.length_b   1.000
_cell.length_c   1.000
_cell.angle_alpha   90.00
_cell.angle_beta   90.00
_cell.angle_gamma   90.00
#
_symmetry.space_group_name_H-M   'P 1'
#
loop_
_entity.id
_entity.type
_entity.pdbx_description
1 polymer ?
#
loop_
_entity_poly.entity_id
_entity_poly.type
_entity_poly.pdbx_seq_one_letter_code
_entity_poly.pdbx_strand_id
1 'polypeptide(L)'
;MNTRQALIFGAVLSGLATQAVMAHDDDPKQAAGRPPEQLGKVNFPTSCDPKVQAQFERGVALLHSFWFPEGRKALLGLLEADPSCSIAYWGLGVNRLLNPFGGQPAEKVLLEGQAAVDKALAVPAKTQRERDYVEAIAALYTHDRAPWRERVLRYEKAMERLAQRYPEDKEAAIFHALALNVAADPKDKTYARQLKAAAILEPIFAEQPDHPGVAHYLIHSYDYPPIAGKGLPAARKYAGIAPSAGHALHMPSHIFTRVGAWEDSIETNRRSEETARKNNTPDEILHALDYQVYAALQLARDAEATRAINRGEAEAARYERNAGAYALAAGGARYAMERGDWKMAAQLKPRASKFPYADALVHFARAVGAARSGDADSAQKDVAQLAQLRDTLAARKDAYWTGQVEVQRLGAQAWVELAQGKREAALALMRQSADLQDASEKSPVTPGYVAPAREQLGEMLLELKQPAQALKEFEVSARHDPNRFRSTYGSALAAAQSGDAAKARAYYAKLLELAGKGDARPELQQAKTWLARN
;
A
#
# COMPACT_ATOMS: atom_id res chain seq x y z
N MET A 1 77.81 -25.51 -10.12
CA MET A 1 77.84 -24.13 -10.62
C MET A 1 76.56 -23.46 -10.05
N ASN A 2 76.77 -22.48 -9.14
CA ASN A 2 75.81 -21.78 -8.37
C ASN A 2 74.97 -20.76 -9.17
N THR A 3 73.70 -20.69 -8.92
CA THR A 3 72.98 -19.41 -9.05
C THR A 3 71.92 -19.32 -7.95
N ARG A 4 72.06 -18.28 -7.07
CA ARG A 4 71.21 -17.89 -5.97
C ARG A 4 69.97 -17.20 -6.52
N GLN A 5 68.77 -17.63 -6.08
CA GLN A 5 67.55 -16.86 -6.22
C GLN A 5 67.37 -15.99 -4.98
N ALA A 6 67.24 -14.68 -5.19
CA ALA A 6 66.93 -13.69 -4.16
C ALA A 6 65.42 -13.57 -4.02
N LEU A 7 64.90 -13.78 -2.80
CA LEU A 7 63.52 -13.50 -2.42
C LEU A 7 63.38 -12.00 -2.16
N ILE A 8 62.53 -11.34 -2.94
CA ILE A 8 62.08 -9.97 -2.67
C ILE A 8 60.77 -10.04 -1.88
N PHE A 9 60.78 -9.61 -0.63
CA PHE A 9 59.59 -9.36 0.17
C PHE A 9 58.95 -8.05 -0.27
N GLY A 10 57.81 -8.13 -0.95
CA GLY A 10 56.95 -6.99 -1.22
C GLY A 10 55.99 -6.76 -0.04
N ALA A 11 56.13 -5.67 0.69
CA ALA A 11 55.18 -5.23 1.69
C ALA A 11 53.93 -4.71 1.00
N VAL A 12 52.79 -5.37 1.17
CA VAL A 12 51.47 -4.89 0.76
C VAL A 12 50.97 -3.98 1.86
N LEU A 13 51.02 -2.68 1.64
CA LEU A 13 50.31 -1.68 2.43
C LEU A 13 48.81 -1.78 2.11
N SER A 14 48.05 -2.35 3.01
CA SER A 14 46.58 -2.33 2.98
C SER A 14 46.10 -0.91 3.29
N GLY A 15 45.81 -0.13 2.25
CA GLY A 15 45.07 1.12 2.41
C GLY A 15 43.63 0.84 2.80
N LEU A 16 43.26 1.12 4.05
CA LEU A 16 41.88 1.25 4.50
C LEU A 16 41.28 2.50 3.85
N ALA A 17 40.60 2.31 2.73
CA ALA A 17 39.73 3.34 2.18
C ALA A 17 38.50 3.47 3.09
N THR A 18 38.54 4.44 3.99
CA THR A 18 37.34 4.97 4.67
C THR A 18 36.43 5.56 3.60
N GLN A 19 35.38 4.82 3.23
CA GLN A 19 34.29 5.41 2.48
C GLN A 19 33.63 6.46 3.39
N ALA A 20 33.92 7.70 3.12
CA ALA A 20 33.17 8.83 3.66
C ALA A 20 31.71 8.66 3.21
N VAL A 21 30.83 8.43 4.17
CA VAL A 21 29.40 8.62 3.98
C VAL A 21 29.23 10.07 3.59
N MET A 22 28.89 10.33 2.34
CA MET A 22 28.49 11.65 1.88
C MET A 22 27.27 12.05 2.71
N ALA A 23 27.48 12.86 3.75
CA ALA A 23 26.45 13.67 4.34
C ALA A 23 25.99 14.61 3.22
N HIS A 24 24.73 14.55 2.85
CA HIS A 24 24.14 15.63 2.06
C HIS A 24 24.19 16.88 2.95
N ASP A 25 25.17 17.74 2.71
CA ASP A 25 25.21 19.08 3.24
C ASP A 25 23.95 19.80 2.75
N ASP A 26 23.00 20.04 3.68
CA ASP A 26 21.94 21.00 3.46
C ASP A 26 22.63 22.38 3.30
N ASP A 27 22.78 22.84 2.06
CA ASP A 27 23.30 24.19 1.77
C ASP A 27 22.40 25.19 2.51
N PRO A 28 22.93 26.00 3.44
CA PRO A 28 22.16 26.99 4.20
C PRO A 28 21.35 27.95 3.31
N LYS A 29 21.75 28.10 2.04
CA LYS A 29 21.03 28.88 1.03
C LYS A 29 19.78 28.18 0.48
N GLN A 30 19.66 26.85 0.58
CA GLN A 30 18.44 26.12 0.21
C GLN A 30 17.38 26.13 1.33
N ALA A 31 17.76 26.40 2.58
CA ALA A 31 16.84 26.53 3.71
C ALA A 31 16.13 27.91 3.73
N ALA A 32 16.73 28.93 3.15
CA ALA A 32 16.15 30.27 3.08
C ALA A 32 15.07 30.34 2.00
N GLY A 33 13.78 30.13 2.40
CA GLY A 33 12.61 30.24 1.52
C GLY A 33 11.69 29.01 1.51
N ARG A 34 12.03 27.92 2.18
CA ARG A 34 11.07 26.83 2.39
C ARG A 34 10.05 27.23 3.47
N PRO A 35 8.74 27.00 3.27
CA PRO A 35 7.79 27.19 4.34
C PRO A 35 8.17 26.31 5.54
N PRO A 36 7.86 26.74 6.78
CA PRO A 36 8.16 25.96 7.97
C PRO A 36 7.51 24.58 7.88
N GLU A 37 8.24 23.55 8.32
CA GLU A 37 7.77 22.18 8.31
C GLU A 37 6.49 22.04 9.14
N GLN A 38 5.44 21.43 8.58
CA GLN A 38 4.17 21.18 9.23
C GLN A 38 3.94 19.68 9.36
N LEU A 39 3.99 19.17 10.60
CA LEU A 39 3.89 17.74 10.94
C LEU A 39 2.72 17.43 11.90
N GLY A 40 1.87 18.41 12.20
CA GLY A 40 0.87 18.31 13.25
C GLY A 40 1.44 18.59 14.64
N LYS A 41 0.73 18.17 15.68
CA LYS A 41 1.10 18.40 17.08
C LYS A 41 1.23 17.08 17.81
N VAL A 42 2.37 16.87 18.45
CA VAL A 42 2.65 15.76 19.35
C VAL A 42 2.98 16.33 20.73
N ASN A 43 2.48 15.70 21.76
CA ASN A 43 2.80 16.01 23.15
C ASN A 43 3.32 14.74 23.84
N PHE A 44 4.63 14.59 23.87
CA PHE A 44 5.29 13.42 24.47
C PHE A 44 6.39 13.89 25.43
N PRO A 45 6.03 14.28 26.67
CA PRO A 45 7.01 14.76 27.63
C PRO A 45 8.04 13.69 27.97
N THR A 46 9.31 14.10 28.08
CA THR A 46 10.44 13.22 28.38
C THR A 46 11.21 13.71 29.58
N SER A 47 12.05 12.83 30.15
CA SER A 47 13.02 13.16 31.20
C SER A 47 14.42 13.50 30.66
N CYS A 48 14.56 13.69 29.35
CA CYS A 48 15.78 14.10 28.69
C CYS A 48 16.13 15.58 28.99
N ASP A 49 17.23 16.10 28.46
CA ASP A 49 17.52 17.54 28.58
C ASP A 49 16.36 18.34 27.99
N PRO A 50 15.77 19.32 28.68
CA PRO A 50 14.68 20.13 28.17
C PRO A 50 14.97 20.80 26.81
N LYS A 51 16.23 21.04 26.49
CA LYS A 51 16.65 21.62 25.21
C LYS A 51 16.35 20.74 24.00
N VAL A 52 16.26 19.41 24.19
CA VAL A 52 15.98 18.45 23.10
C VAL A 52 14.53 18.03 23.04
N GLN A 53 13.65 18.49 23.95
CA GLN A 53 12.24 18.10 24.02
C GLN A 53 11.50 18.34 22.68
N ALA A 54 11.63 19.53 22.12
CA ALA A 54 10.96 19.86 20.84
C ALA A 54 11.48 19.00 19.68
N GLN A 55 12.78 18.66 19.69
CA GLN A 55 13.37 17.79 18.66
C GLN A 55 12.88 16.34 18.82
N PHE A 56 12.66 15.87 20.05
CA PHE A 56 12.06 14.56 20.32
C PHE A 56 10.64 14.49 19.78
N GLU A 57 9.78 15.47 20.11
CA GLU A 57 8.40 15.53 19.63
C GLU A 57 8.33 15.63 18.10
N ARG A 58 9.23 16.39 17.48
CA ARG A 58 9.38 16.39 16.02
C ARG A 58 9.73 14.98 15.50
N GLY A 59 10.67 14.28 16.14
CA GLY A 59 11.03 12.90 15.81
C GLY A 59 9.83 11.96 15.86
N VAL A 60 9.00 12.07 16.91
CA VAL A 60 7.78 11.25 17.08
C VAL A 60 6.73 11.62 16.03
N ALA A 61 6.53 12.89 15.70
CA ALA A 61 5.62 13.32 14.63
C ALA A 61 6.01 12.73 13.26
N LEU A 62 7.32 12.67 12.98
CA LEU A 62 7.87 12.03 11.78
C LEU A 62 7.65 10.51 11.80
N LEU A 63 7.79 9.84 12.96
CA LEU A 63 7.43 8.42 13.12
C LEU A 63 5.95 8.18 12.84
N HIS A 64 5.07 9.00 13.39
CA HIS A 64 3.62 8.91 13.17
C HIS A 64 3.23 9.14 11.70
N SER A 65 3.99 9.95 10.98
CA SER A 65 3.78 10.21 9.56
C SER A 65 4.52 9.23 8.63
N PHE A 66 5.18 8.20 9.17
CA PHE A 66 5.99 7.20 8.45
C PHE A 66 7.10 7.82 7.59
N TRP A 67 7.58 9.00 7.96
CA TRP A 67 8.72 9.63 7.31
C TRP A 67 10.03 9.20 8.00
N PHE A 68 10.34 7.92 7.83
CA PHE A 68 11.39 7.23 8.58
C PHE A 68 12.80 7.78 8.39
N PRO A 69 13.26 8.19 7.18
CA PRO A 69 14.59 8.77 7.03
C PRO A 69 14.79 10.05 7.85
N GLU A 70 13.83 10.98 7.79
CA GLU A 70 13.88 12.23 8.54
C GLU A 70 13.68 12.00 10.06
N GLY A 71 12.80 11.08 10.43
CA GLY A 71 12.62 10.68 11.83
C GLY A 71 13.91 10.12 12.43
N ARG A 72 14.63 9.29 11.68
CA ARG A 72 15.94 8.77 12.09
C ARG A 72 16.97 9.89 12.24
N LYS A 73 17.07 10.81 11.29
CA LYS A 73 17.97 11.96 11.34
C LYS A 73 17.69 12.84 12.58
N ALA A 74 16.40 13.12 12.84
CA ALA A 74 16.00 13.91 14.00
C ALA A 74 16.40 13.26 15.32
N LEU A 75 16.15 11.95 15.50
CA LEU A 75 16.48 11.22 16.71
C LEU A 75 18.00 11.04 16.91
N LEU A 76 18.77 10.83 15.84
CA LEU A 76 20.23 10.75 15.93
C LEU A 76 20.83 12.09 16.32
N GLY A 77 20.40 13.20 15.71
CA GLY A 77 20.88 14.54 16.08
C GLY A 77 20.47 14.93 17.51
N LEU A 78 19.34 14.41 18.03
CA LEU A 78 18.98 14.54 19.43
C LEU A 78 20.01 13.82 20.34
N LEU A 79 20.38 12.59 19.99
CA LEU A 79 21.32 11.78 20.76
C LEU A 79 22.75 12.31 20.71
N GLU A 80 23.13 13.11 19.70
CA GLU A 80 24.38 13.88 19.69
C GLU A 80 24.37 14.98 20.76
N ALA A 81 23.20 15.61 20.99
CA ALA A 81 23.03 16.66 22.00
C ALA A 81 22.79 16.11 23.42
N ASP A 82 22.05 14.99 23.54
CA ASP A 82 21.79 14.29 24.82
C ASP A 82 21.93 12.77 24.65
N PRO A 83 23.16 12.22 24.76
CA PRO A 83 23.37 10.77 24.65
C PRO A 83 22.72 9.96 25.80
N SER A 84 22.28 10.62 26.88
CA SER A 84 21.62 10.00 28.03
C SER A 84 20.09 9.84 27.84
N CYS A 85 19.53 10.34 26.75
CA CYS A 85 18.11 10.29 26.47
C CYS A 85 17.68 8.87 26.01
N SER A 86 17.39 7.98 26.93
CA SER A 86 17.03 6.58 26.69
C SER A 86 15.82 6.44 25.75
N ILE A 87 14.81 7.30 25.92
CA ILE A 87 13.59 7.25 25.11
C ILE A 87 13.84 7.60 23.64
N ALA A 88 14.91 8.33 23.30
CA ALA A 88 15.28 8.58 21.91
C ALA A 88 15.80 7.31 21.21
N TYR A 89 16.49 6.41 21.92
CA TYR A 89 16.86 5.10 21.40
C TYR A 89 15.62 4.19 21.20
N TRP A 90 14.60 4.28 22.08
CA TRP A 90 13.29 3.67 21.83
C TRP A 90 12.71 4.15 20.49
N GLY A 91 12.72 5.46 20.26
CA GLY A 91 12.27 6.06 18.99
C GLY A 91 13.02 5.52 17.79
N LEU A 92 14.34 5.29 17.89
CA LEU A 92 15.12 4.63 16.83
C LEU A 92 14.70 3.16 16.63
N GLY A 93 14.38 2.41 17.69
CA GLY A 93 13.83 1.06 17.60
C GLY A 93 12.50 1.04 16.83
N VAL A 94 11.57 1.93 17.18
CA VAL A 94 10.30 2.10 16.46
C VAL A 94 10.54 2.49 15.00
N ASN A 95 11.48 3.40 14.74
CA ASN A 95 11.83 3.82 13.38
C ASN A 95 12.28 2.67 12.48
N ARG A 96 12.98 1.66 13.05
CA ARG A 96 13.48 0.51 12.29
C ARG A 96 12.40 -0.54 11.98
N LEU A 97 11.18 -0.38 12.47
CA LEU A 97 10.03 -1.14 11.97
C LEU A 97 9.68 -0.75 10.53
N LEU A 98 10.08 0.45 10.08
CA LEU A 98 9.69 1.03 8.80
C LEU A 98 8.16 1.04 8.69
N ASN A 99 7.61 0.75 7.49
CA ASN A 99 6.16 0.56 7.37
C ASN A 99 5.76 -0.76 8.08
N PRO A 100 5.17 -0.71 9.28
CA PRO A 100 4.89 -1.91 10.07
C PRO A 100 3.81 -2.81 9.44
N PHE A 101 3.04 -2.29 8.48
CA PHE A 101 2.08 -3.06 7.68
C PHE A 101 2.73 -3.83 6.53
N GLY A 102 3.99 -3.56 6.24
CA GLY A 102 4.78 -4.26 5.21
C GLY A 102 5.31 -5.64 5.63
N GLY A 103 5.02 -6.08 6.86
CA GLY A 103 5.54 -7.34 7.40
C GLY A 103 6.94 -7.21 8.02
N GLN A 104 7.66 -8.31 8.08
CA GLN A 104 9.00 -8.34 8.70
C GLN A 104 10.00 -7.50 7.89
N PRO A 105 10.68 -6.53 8.52
CA PRO A 105 11.78 -5.80 7.89
C PRO A 105 12.93 -6.74 7.50
N ALA A 106 13.77 -6.31 6.55
CA ALA A 106 14.98 -7.03 6.18
C ALA A 106 15.91 -7.21 7.41
N GLU A 107 16.64 -8.32 7.46
CA GLU A 107 17.47 -8.70 8.61
C GLU A 107 18.43 -7.58 9.06
N LYS A 108 19.09 -6.90 8.12
CA LYS A 108 19.95 -5.75 8.43
C LYS A 108 19.20 -4.65 9.20
N VAL A 109 17.97 -4.33 8.79
CA VAL A 109 17.15 -3.29 9.44
C VAL A 109 16.70 -3.74 10.83
N LEU A 110 16.35 -5.02 10.99
CA LEU A 110 16.03 -5.60 12.30
C LEU A 110 17.22 -5.55 13.26
N LEU A 111 18.42 -5.85 12.78
CA LEU A 111 19.65 -5.78 13.60
C LEU A 111 19.96 -4.33 14.02
N GLU A 112 19.72 -3.34 13.14
CA GLU A 112 19.85 -1.92 13.50
C GLU A 112 18.83 -1.52 14.59
N GLY A 113 17.58 -2.02 14.48
CA GLY A 113 16.54 -1.79 15.48
C GLY A 113 16.88 -2.46 16.81
N GLN A 114 17.35 -3.71 16.79
CA GLN A 114 17.83 -4.43 17.96
C GLN A 114 18.94 -3.66 18.67
N ALA A 115 19.96 -3.19 17.93
CA ALA A 115 21.06 -2.42 18.50
C ALA A 115 20.58 -1.11 19.16
N ALA A 116 19.57 -0.44 18.60
CA ALA A 116 18.97 0.75 19.20
C ALA A 116 18.24 0.40 20.51
N VAL A 117 17.48 -0.69 20.55
CA VAL A 117 16.77 -1.16 21.75
C VAL A 117 17.76 -1.61 22.84
N ASP A 118 18.83 -2.33 22.47
CA ASP A 118 19.88 -2.72 23.42
C ASP A 118 20.54 -1.48 24.05
N LYS A 119 20.75 -0.42 23.27
CA LYS A 119 21.21 0.87 23.80
C LYS A 119 20.20 1.51 24.75
N ALA A 120 18.90 1.50 24.40
CA ALA A 120 17.84 2.02 25.26
C ALA A 120 17.78 1.31 26.60
N LEU A 121 18.00 -0.02 26.63
CA LEU A 121 18.06 -0.82 27.84
C LEU A 121 19.33 -0.56 28.66
N ALA A 122 20.47 -0.29 28.01
CA ALA A 122 21.75 -0.01 28.65
C ALA A 122 21.84 1.41 29.23
N VAL A 123 21.14 2.39 28.67
CA VAL A 123 21.08 3.76 29.16
C VAL A 123 19.90 3.89 30.14
N PRO A 124 20.15 4.16 31.42
CA PRO A 124 19.09 4.20 32.44
C PRO A 124 18.08 5.31 32.16
N ALA A 125 16.86 4.93 31.81
CA ALA A 125 15.76 5.89 31.72
C ALA A 125 15.41 6.44 33.11
N LYS A 126 15.24 7.77 33.24
CA LYS A 126 15.04 8.44 34.51
C LYS A 126 13.66 8.17 35.12
N THR A 127 12.64 7.89 34.30
CA THR A 127 11.27 7.62 34.75
C THR A 127 10.85 6.16 34.49
N GLN A 128 9.93 5.66 35.31
CA GLN A 128 9.38 4.31 35.12
C GLN A 128 8.57 4.25 33.82
N ARG A 129 7.86 5.32 33.46
CA ARG A 129 7.11 5.43 32.20
C ARG A 129 8.03 5.19 30.99
N GLU A 130 9.18 5.85 30.92
CA GLU A 130 10.13 5.67 29.82
C GLU A 130 10.74 4.27 29.79
N ARG A 131 11.04 3.68 30.96
CA ARG A 131 11.48 2.27 31.03
C ARG A 131 10.43 1.33 30.43
N ASP A 132 9.17 1.53 30.77
CA ASP A 132 8.07 0.69 30.29
C ASP A 132 7.89 0.81 28.75
N TYR A 133 8.13 1.98 28.13
CA TYR A 133 8.18 2.14 26.67
C TYR A 133 9.34 1.35 26.04
N VAL A 134 10.51 1.40 26.65
CA VAL A 134 11.70 0.66 26.20
C VAL A 134 11.47 -0.85 26.34
N GLU A 135 10.91 -1.31 27.45
CA GLU A 135 10.56 -2.73 27.67
C GLU A 135 9.49 -3.20 26.67
N ALA A 136 8.52 -2.34 26.33
CA ALA A 136 7.49 -2.69 25.35
C ALA A 136 8.10 -2.94 23.97
N ILE A 137 8.96 -2.07 23.46
CA ILE A 137 9.60 -2.28 22.15
C ILE A 137 10.60 -3.44 22.19
N ALA A 138 11.25 -3.69 23.31
CA ALA A 138 12.15 -4.83 23.50
C ALA A 138 11.42 -6.17 23.34
N ALA A 139 10.12 -6.24 23.66
CA ALA A 139 9.31 -7.44 23.42
C ALA A 139 9.18 -7.82 21.94
N LEU A 140 9.38 -6.87 21.02
CA LEU A 140 9.43 -7.12 19.59
C LEU A 140 10.85 -7.49 19.11
N TYR A 141 11.87 -6.82 19.65
CA TYR A 141 13.29 -7.03 19.34
C TYR A 141 13.90 -8.03 20.32
N THR A 142 13.54 -9.32 20.16
CA THR A 142 14.03 -10.39 21.04
C THR A 142 15.18 -11.16 20.41
N HIS A 143 16.12 -11.66 21.23
CA HIS A 143 17.25 -12.48 20.79
C HIS A 143 16.87 -13.96 20.56
N ASP A 144 15.62 -14.38 20.87
CA ASP A 144 15.15 -15.77 20.79
C ASP A 144 14.77 -16.21 19.37
N ARG A 145 14.87 -15.32 18.37
CA ARG A 145 14.51 -15.58 16.94
C ARG A 145 13.09 -16.12 16.74
N ALA A 146 12.17 -15.80 17.65
CA ALA A 146 10.77 -16.17 17.50
C ALA A 146 10.19 -15.67 16.14
N PRO A 147 9.19 -16.36 15.58
CA PRO A 147 8.55 -15.93 14.35
C PRO A 147 8.03 -14.49 14.45
N TRP A 148 8.12 -13.73 13.35
CA TRP A 148 7.75 -12.31 13.34
C TRP A 148 6.35 -12.06 13.91
N ARG A 149 5.37 -12.89 13.52
CA ARG A 149 4.00 -12.79 14.01
C ARG A 149 3.90 -12.89 15.53
N GLU A 150 4.67 -13.77 16.14
CA GLU A 150 4.70 -13.93 17.59
C GLU A 150 5.33 -12.71 18.27
N ARG A 151 6.42 -12.16 17.70
CA ARG A 151 7.09 -10.95 18.21
C ARG A 151 6.14 -9.74 18.16
N VAL A 152 5.39 -9.58 17.07
CA VAL A 152 4.37 -8.52 16.93
C VAL A 152 3.27 -8.67 17.98
N LEU A 153 2.80 -9.90 18.26
CA LEU A 153 1.80 -10.14 19.30
C LEU A 153 2.33 -9.86 20.71
N ARG A 154 3.60 -10.17 21.00
CA ARG A 154 4.26 -9.82 22.25
C ARG A 154 4.33 -8.30 22.44
N TYR A 155 4.71 -7.58 21.39
CA TYR A 155 4.74 -6.12 21.39
C TYR A 155 3.36 -5.51 21.61
N GLU A 156 2.33 -5.99 20.91
CA GLU A 156 0.94 -5.53 21.11
C GLU A 156 0.52 -5.69 22.58
N LYS A 157 0.78 -6.86 23.17
CA LYS A 157 0.49 -7.10 24.59
C LYS A 157 1.29 -6.22 25.55
N ALA A 158 2.53 -5.91 25.22
CA ALA A 158 3.35 -4.99 26.02
C ALA A 158 2.80 -3.55 25.96
N MET A 159 2.40 -3.09 24.77
CA MET A 159 1.76 -1.77 24.58
C MET A 159 0.37 -1.69 25.25
N GLU A 160 -0.40 -2.79 25.27
CA GLU A 160 -1.67 -2.85 26.01
C GLU A 160 -1.43 -2.61 27.51
N ARG A 161 -0.44 -3.30 28.12
CA ARG A 161 -0.09 -3.11 29.54
C ARG A 161 0.42 -1.70 29.82
N LEU A 162 1.22 -1.14 28.91
CA LEU A 162 1.71 0.24 29.03
C LEU A 162 0.54 1.24 29.06
N ALA A 163 -0.37 1.15 28.08
CA ALA A 163 -1.54 2.03 28.01
C ALA A 163 -2.47 1.87 29.23
N GLN A 164 -2.64 0.66 29.77
CA GLN A 164 -3.42 0.41 30.98
C GLN A 164 -2.75 0.98 32.24
N ARG A 165 -1.42 0.95 32.32
CA ARG A 165 -0.66 1.49 33.44
C ARG A 165 -0.67 3.01 33.47
N TYR A 166 -0.72 3.65 32.30
CA TYR A 166 -0.70 5.11 32.15
C TYR A 166 -1.92 5.59 31.34
N PRO A 167 -3.15 5.55 31.92
CA PRO A 167 -4.38 5.85 31.17
C PRO A 167 -4.46 7.29 30.65
N GLU A 168 -3.70 8.22 31.27
CA GLU A 168 -3.63 9.62 30.81
C GLU A 168 -2.58 9.83 29.71
N ASP A 169 -1.75 8.83 29.43
CA ASP A 169 -0.73 8.88 28.39
C ASP A 169 -1.35 8.57 27.01
N LYS A 170 -1.75 9.63 26.30
CA LYS A 170 -2.37 9.48 24.98
C LYS A 170 -1.43 8.83 23.97
N GLU A 171 -0.11 9.09 24.05
CA GLU A 171 0.85 8.46 23.16
C GLU A 171 0.94 6.93 23.37
N ALA A 172 0.88 6.46 24.62
CA ALA A 172 0.81 5.04 24.90
C ALA A 172 -0.44 4.39 24.28
N ALA A 173 -1.59 5.06 24.37
CA ALA A 173 -2.83 4.60 23.73
C ALA A 173 -2.73 4.61 22.19
N ILE A 174 -2.13 5.64 21.59
CA ILE A 174 -1.95 5.78 20.14
C ILE A 174 -1.02 4.68 19.60
N PHE A 175 0.13 4.45 20.23
CA PHE A 175 1.04 3.37 19.85
C PHE A 175 0.46 1.97 20.10
N HIS A 176 -0.37 1.78 21.14
CA HIS A 176 -1.13 0.54 21.32
C HIS A 176 -2.12 0.32 20.19
N ALA A 177 -2.85 1.34 19.76
CA ALA A 177 -3.75 1.24 18.62
C ALA A 177 -3.01 0.90 17.31
N LEU A 178 -1.84 1.48 17.08
CA LEU A 178 -0.97 1.07 15.98
C LEU A 178 -0.59 -0.41 16.08
N ALA A 179 -0.14 -0.85 17.27
CA ALA A 179 0.25 -2.24 17.50
C ALA A 179 -0.91 -3.22 17.28
N LEU A 180 -2.14 -2.86 17.67
CA LEU A 180 -3.37 -3.64 17.37
C LEU A 180 -3.59 -3.79 15.87
N ASN A 181 -3.48 -2.71 15.10
CA ASN A 181 -3.65 -2.75 13.65
C ASN A 181 -2.59 -3.66 12.99
N VAL A 182 -1.32 -3.54 13.40
CA VAL A 182 -0.22 -4.37 12.89
C VAL A 182 -0.38 -5.85 13.30
N ALA A 183 -0.92 -6.11 14.50
CA ALA A 183 -1.19 -7.43 15.02
C ALA A 183 -2.47 -8.07 14.46
N ALA A 184 -3.24 -7.37 13.63
CA ALA A 184 -4.47 -7.91 13.05
C ALA A 184 -4.20 -9.14 12.16
N ASP A 185 -5.10 -10.11 12.20
CA ASP A 185 -5.03 -11.26 11.31
C ASP A 185 -5.72 -10.90 9.99
N PRO A 186 -5.02 -10.99 8.84
CA PRO A 186 -5.63 -10.70 7.54
C PRO A 186 -6.82 -11.60 7.19
N LYS A 187 -6.97 -12.74 7.88
CA LYS A 187 -8.09 -13.66 7.71
C LYS A 187 -9.29 -13.35 8.62
N ASP A 188 -9.10 -12.48 9.62
CA ASP A 188 -10.20 -12.08 10.51
C ASP A 188 -11.11 -11.06 9.83
N LYS A 189 -12.21 -11.53 9.26
CA LYS A 189 -13.23 -10.69 8.62
C LYS A 189 -14.19 -10.03 9.61
N THR A 190 -14.00 -10.20 10.91
CA THR A 190 -14.72 -9.45 11.96
C THR A 190 -14.07 -8.11 12.23
N TYR A 191 -12.81 -7.93 11.78
CA TYR A 191 -11.99 -6.73 12.00
C TYR A 191 -11.87 -6.33 13.49
N ALA A 192 -11.90 -7.33 14.40
CA ALA A 192 -11.99 -7.07 15.84
C ALA A 192 -10.84 -6.21 16.37
N ARG A 193 -9.59 -6.44 15.92
CA ARG A 193 -8.43 -5.64 16.35
C ARG A 193 -8.46 -4.23 15.78
N GLN A 194 -8.84 -4.07 14.54
CA GLN A 194 -8.97 -2.79 13.85
C GLN A 194 -10.07 -1.93 14.51
N LEU A 195 -11.21 -2.52 14.82
CA LEU A 195 -12.30 -1.84 15.52
C LEU A 195 -11.92 -1.48 16.97
N LYS A 196 -11.15 -2.34 17.66
CA LYS A 196 -10.58 -2.02 18.99
C LYS A 196 -9.61 -0.83 18.90
N ALA A 197 -8.74 -0.82 17.88
CA ALA A 197 -7.82 0.30 17.66
C ALA A 197 -8.58 1.61 17.37
N ALA A 198 -9.59 1.56 16.51
CA ALA A 198 -10.43 2.71 16.22
C ALA A 198 -11.15 3.25 17.47
N ALA A 199 -11.71 2.36 18.30
CA ALA A 199 -12.37 2.75 19.56
C ALA A 199 -11.43 3.46 20.56
N ILE A 200 -10.13 3.15 20.53
CA ILE A 200 -9.11 3.87 21.29
C ILE A 200 -8.84 5.25 20.67
N LEU A 201 -8.76 5.32 19.34
CA LEU A 201 -8.31 6.52 18.64
C LEU A 201 -9.41 7.58 18.46
N GLU A 202 -10.68 7.20 18.30
CA GLU A 202 -11.77 8.14 18.04
C GLU A 202 -11.94 9.22 19.12
N PRO A 203 -11.95 8.90 20.43
CA PRO A 203 -12.01 9.94 21.48
C PRO A 203 -10.77 10.83 21.46
N ILE A 204 -9.57 10.26 21.21
CA ILE A 204 -8.33 11.04 21.14
C ILE A 204 -8.37 11.97 19.90
N PHE A 205 -8.95 11.55 18.77
CA PHE A 205 -9.13 12.39 17.60
C PHE A 205 -10.01 13.61 17.85
N ALA A 206 -11.03 13.46 18.70
CA ALA A 206 -11.87 14.58 19.12
C ALA A 206 -11.12 15.56 20.05
N GLU A 207 -10.28 15.04 20.96
CA GLU A 207 -9.48 15.85 21.90
C GLU A 207 -8.26 16.50 21.22
N GLN A 208 -7.59 15.77 20.31
CA GLN A 208 -6.34 16.15 19.65
C GLN A 208 -6.48 16.06 18.11
N PRO A 209 -7.31 16.92 17.48
CA PRO A 209 -7.64 16.80 16.07
C PRO A 209 -6.46 17.07 15.12
N ASP A 210 -5.37 17.66 15.63
CA ASP A 210 -4.14 17.97 14.86
C ASP A 210 -3.02 16.94 15.10
N HIS A 211 -3.31 15.84 15.81
CA HIS A 211 -2.29 14.81 16.09
C HIS A 211 -2.12 13.89 14.87
N PRO A 212 -0.89 13.80 14.27
CA PRO A 212 -0.67 13.08 13.01
C PRO A 212 -0.93 11.58 13.14
N GLY A 213 -0.49 10.95 14.23
CA GLY A 213 -0.64 9.51 14.45
C GLY A 213 -2.10 9.08 14.60
N VAL A 214 -2.93 9.90 15.24
CA VAL A 214 -4.34 9.56 15.46
C VAL A 214 -5.11 9.48 14.14
N ALA A 215 -5.02 10.52 13.30
CA ALA A 215 -5.69 10.53 12.00
C ALA A 215 -5.14 9.41 11.09
N HIS A 216 -3.82 9.22 11.06
CA HIS A 216 -3.15 8.18 10.28
C HIS A 216 -3.64 6.78 10.66
N TYR A 217 -3.61 6.47 11.95
CA TYR A 217 -3.94 5.10 12.40
C TYR A 217 -5.44 4.81 12.36
N LEU A 218 -6.31 5.83 12.42
CA LEU A 218 -7.74 5.68 12.10
C LEU A 218 -7.96 5.29 10.65
N ILE A 219 -7.20 5.88 9.70
CA ILE A 219 -7.25 5.47 8.30
C ILE A 219 -6.90 3.98 8.16
N HIS A 220 -5.80 3.54 8.79
CA HIS A 220 -5.42 2.12 8.77
C HIS A 220 -6.44 1.21 9.45
N SER A 221 -7.07 1.65 10.54
CA SER A 221 -8.13 0.89 11.22
C SER A 221 -9.35 0.67 10.34
N TYR A 222 -9.64 1.61 9.43
CA TYR A 222 -10.83 1.60 8.59
C TYR A 222 -10.58 1.26 7.11
N ASP A 223 -9.33 0.96 6.68
CA ASP A 223 -9.00 0.59 5.29
C ASP A 223 -9.52 -0.82 4.91
N TYR A 224 -10.78 -1.10 5.21
CA TYR A 224 -11.46 -2.36 4.91
C TYR A 224 -12.86 -2.08 4.36
N PRO A 225 -13.33 -2.77 3.30
CA PRO A 225 -14.56 -2.42 2.59
C PRO A 225 -15.79 -2.21 3.48
N PRO A 226 -16.12 -3.11 4.45
CA PRO A 226 -17.35 -2.96 5.23
C PRO A 226 -17.35 -1.78 6.21
N ILE A 227 -16.16 -1.26 6.57
CA ILE A 227 -16.01 -0.24 7.62
C ILE A 227 -15.35 1.05 7.11
N ALA A 228 -14.94 1.11 5.83
CA ALA A 228 -14.18 2.22 5.26
C ALA A 228 -14.88 3.58 5.39
N GLY A 229 -16.20 3.63 5.29
CA GLY A 229 -16.97 4.87 5.44
C GLY A 229 -16.74 5.58 6.77
N LYS A 230 -16.43 4.84 7.85
CA LYS A 230 -16.10 5.41 9.17
C LYS A 230 -14.77 6.18 9.17
N GLY A 231 -13.85 5.87 8.25
CA GLY A 231 -12.56 6.53 8.12
C GLY A 231 -12.60 7.90 7.43
N LEU A 232 -13.71 8.28 6.81
CA LEU A 232 -13.83 9.54 6.05
C LEU A 232 -13.49 10.80 6.87
N PRO A 233 -13.90 10.97 8.14
CA PRO A 233 -13.53 12.15 8.91
C PRO A 233 -12.02 12.31 9.09
N ALA A 234 -11.30 11.21 9.40
CA ALA A 234 -9.85 11.21 9.54
C ALA A 234 -9.17 11.45 8.19
N ALA A 235 -9.61 10.79 7.12
CA ALA A 235 -9.07 10.96 5.78
C ALA A 235 -9.16 12.41 5.29
N ARG A 236 -10.29 13.08 5.49
CA ARG A 236 -10.48 14.49 5.08
C ARG A 236 -9.61 15.48 5.83
N LYS A 237 -9.17 15.16 7.05
CA LYS A 237 -8.33 16.04 7.86
C LYS A 237 -6.83 15.78 7.70
N TYR A 238 -6.41 14.52 7.53
CA TYR A 238 -5.01 14.14 7.68
C TYR A 238 -4.04 14.86 6.75
N ALA A 239 -4.40 15.06 5.49
CA ALA A 239 -3.58 15.82 4.53
C ALA A 239 -3.32 17.28 4.93
N GLY A 240 -4.15 17.86 5.80
CA GLY A 240 -3.97 19.19 6.37
C GLY A 240 -3.18 19.20 7.68
N ILE A 241 -3.09 18.06 8.38
CA ILE A 241 -2.36 17.95 9.65
C ILE A 241 -0.85 17.90 9.41
N ALA A 242 -0.38 17.04 8.50
CA ALA A 242 1.05 16.84 8.24
C ALA A 242 1.41 17.02 6.75
N PRO A 243 1.15 18.19 6.14
CA PRO A 243 1.32 18.40 4.70
C PRO A 243 2.77 18.36 4.21
N SER A 244 3.74 18.39 5.12
CA SER A 244 5.16 18.25 4.76
C SER A 244 5.58 16.80 4.50
N ALA A 245 4.83 15.82 4.99
CA ALA A 245 5.10 14.40 4.80
C ALA A 245 4.33 13.85 3.58
N GLY A 246 5.05 13.37 2.56
CA GLY A 246 4.45 12.81 1.34
C GLY A 246 3.48 11.68 1.64
N HIS A 247 3.83 10.79 2.57
CA HIS A 247 2.96 9.70 3.01
C HIS A 247 1.66 10.18 3.68
N ALA A 248 1.71 11.24 4.49
CA ALA A 248 0.51 11.82 5.11
C ALA A 248 -0.47 12.41 4.08
N LEU A 249 0.05 12.95 2.98
CA LEU A 249 -0.76 13.41 1.85
C LEU A 249 -1.37 12.25 1.07
N HIS A 250 -0.69 11.10 0.99
CA HIS A 250 -1.16 9.91 0.29
C HIS A 250 -2.25 9.16 1.07
N MET A 251 -2.09 9.00 2.39
CA MET A 251 -2.92 8.12 3.23
C MET A 251 -4.44 8.31 3.13
N PRO A 252 -4.98 9.54 2.98
CA PRO A 252 -6.42 9.73 2.77
C PRO A 252 -6.97 8.93 1.59
N SER A 253 -6.17 8.70 0.54
CA SER A 253 -6.58 7.96 -0.65
C SER A 253 -6.90 6.50 -0.39
N HIS A 254 -6.39 5.90 0.68
CA HIS A 254 -6.79 4.56 1.09
C HIS A 254 -8.30 4.50 1.35
N ILE A 255 -8.82 5.42 2.14
CA ILE A 255 -10.27 5.51 2.43
C ILE A 255 -11.04 5.98 1.20
N PHE A 256 -10.57 7.04 0.50
CA PHE A 256 -11.26 7.54 -0.69
C PHE A 256 -11.41 6.47 -1.76
N THR A 257 -10.39 5.64 -1.98
CA THR A 257 -10.45 4.51 -2.90
C THR A 257 -11.46 3.44 -2.44
N ARG A 258 -11.49 3.10 -1.14
CA ARG A 258 -12.44 2.13 -0.59
C ARG A 258 -13.90 2.57 -0.71
N VAL A 259 -14.17 3.87 -0.66
CA VAL A 259 -15.54 4.39 -0.79
C VAL A 259 -15.86 4.87 -2.22
N GLY A 260 -14.92 4.77 -3.14
CA GLY A 260 -15.09 5.18 -4.54
C GLY A 260 -15.17 6.69 -4.72
N ALA A 261 -14.50 7.47 -3.86
CA ALA A 261 -14.34 8.94 -3.97
C ALA A 261 -13.10 9.26 -4.82
N TRP A 262 -13.24 9.10 -6.14
CA TRP A 262 -12.12 9.10 -7.07
C TRP A 262 -11.44 10.46 -7.24
N GLU A 263 -12.23 11.55 -7.24
CA GLU A 263 -11.69 12.92 -7.32
C GLU A 263 -10.79 13.23 -6.11
N ASP A 264 -11.27 12.89 -4.91
CA ASP A 264 -10.52 13.07 -3.67
C ASP A 264 -9.22 12.23 -3.68
N SER A 265 -9.30 11.00 -4.23
CA SER A 265 -8.12 10.12 -4.38
C SER A 265 -7.09 10.71 -5.36
N ILE A 266 -7.51 11.27 -6.49
CA ILE A 266 -6.61 11.94 -7.45
C ILE A 266 -5.95 13.15 -6.80
N GLU A 267 -6.74 14.04 -6.18
CA GLU A 267 -6.23 15.30 -5.65
C GLU A 267 -5.21 15.09 -4.51
N THR A 268 -5.52 14.18 -3.58
CA THR A 268 -4.61 13.90 -2.47
C THR A 268 -3.30 13.27 -2.96
N ASN A 269 -3.35 12.38 -3.97
CA ASN A 269 -2.17 11.76 -4.55
C ASN A 269 -1.37 12.70 -5.45
N ARG A 270 -2.00 13.70 -6.09
CA ARG A 270 -1.27 14.76 -6.81
C ARG A 270 -0.40 15.56 -5.86
N ARG A 271 -0.94 15.96 -4.71
CA ARG A 271 -0.18 16.66 -3.66
C ARG A 271 0.93 15.79 -3.08
N SER A 272 0.66 14.50 -2.87
CA SER A 272 1.66 13.52 -2.43
C SER A 272 2.80 13.40 -3.44
N GLU A 273 2.50 13.24 -4.74
CA GLU A 273 3.49 13.20 -5.82
C GLU A 273 4.36 14.45 -5.83
N GLU A 274 3.77 15.65 -5.73
CA GLU A 274 4.50 16.90 -5.71
C GLU A 274 5.48 16.99 -4.52
N THR A 275 5.03 16.56 -3.33
CA THR A 275 5.88 16.54 -2.14
C THR A 275 6.97 15.49 -2.24
N ALA A 276 6.64 14.29 -2.75
CA ALA A 276 7.61 13.21 -2.97
C ALA A 276 8.70 13.62 -3.99
N ARG A 277 8.35 14.41 -5.01
CA ARG A 277 9.33 14.99 -5.96
C ARG A 277 10.27 15.98 -5.28
N LYS A 278 9.75 16.87 -4.42
CA LYS A 278 10.57 17.80 -3.62
C LYS A 278 11.52 17.06 -2.68
N ASN A 279 11.07 15.95 -2.11
CA ASN A 279 11.84 15.11 -1.20
C ASN A 279 12.72 14.07 -1.91
N ASN A 280 12.66 14.00 -3.25
CA ASN A 280 13.43 13.06 -4.08
C ASN A 280 13.21 11.58 -3.67
N THR A 281 11.94 11.17 -3.45
CA THR A 281 11.54 9.83 -3.03
C THR A 281 10.80 9.08 -4.16
N PRO A 282 11.53 8.40 -5.10
CA PRO A 282 10.93 7.81 -6.31
C PRO A 282 9.84 6.77 -6.03
N ASP A 283 9.99 5.94 -5.01
CA ASP A 283 8.98 4.94 -4.65
C ASP A 283 7.66 5.58 -4.18
N GLU A 284 7.71 6.72 -3.49
CA GLU A 284 6.51 7.48 -3.08
C GLU A 284 5.86 8.17 -4.29
N ILE A 285 6.66 8.70 -5.22
CA ILE A 285 6.17 9.25 -6.49
C ILE A 285 5.37 8.18 -7.24
N LEU A 286 5.96 7.01 -7.44
CA LEU A 286 5.34 5.90 -8.17
C LEU A 286 4.09 5.38 -7.46
N HIS A 287 4.13 5.28 -6.14
CA HIS A 287 2.97 4.85 -5.35
C HIS A 287 1.78 5.82 -5.49
N ALA A 288 2.03 7.13 -5.40
CA ALA A 288 1.01 8.14 -5.62
C ALA A 288 0.45 8.12 -7.05
N LEU A 289 1.31 7.85 -8.04
CA LEU A 289 0.89 7.73 -9.45
C LEU A 289 0.02 6.51 -9.72
N ASP A 290 0.26 5.34 -9.06
CA ASP A 290 -0.61 4.16 -9.20
C ASP A 290 -2.06 4.47 -8.76
N TYR A 291 -2.22 5.21 -7.65
CA TYR A 291 -3.55 5.64 -7.19
C TYR A 291 -4.19 6.65 -8.14
N GLN A 292 -3.42 7.60 -8.70
CA GLN A 292 -3.93 8.53 -9.71
C GLN A 292 -4.41 7.79 -10.97
N VAL A 293 -3.61 6.84 -11.47
CA VAL A 293 -3.99 6.01 -12.65
C VAL A 293 -5.28 5.25 -12.37
N TYR A 294 -5.36 4.57 -11.22
CA TYR A 294 -6.53 3.80 -10.86
C TYR A 294 -7.79 4.66 -10.80
N ALA A 295 -7.74 5.77 -10.07
CA ALA A 295 -8.90 6.65 -9.89
C ALA A 295 -9.30 7.36 -11.20
N ALA A 296 -8.34 7.82 -12.01
CA ALA A 296 -8.63 8.45 -13.30
C ALA A 296 -9.35 7.49 -14.26
N LEU A 297 -8.97 6.20 -14.26
CA LEU A 297 -9.64 5.19 -15.09
C LEU A 297 -11.09 4.94 -14.65
N GLN A 298 -11.40 5.03 -13.35
CA GLN A 298 -12.77 4.92 -12.84
C GLN A 298 -13.66 6.10 -13.26
N LEU A 299 -13.06 7.28 -13.49
CA LEU A 299 -13.74 8.48 -14.01
C LEU A 299 -13.72 8.57 -15.54
N ALA A 300 -13.29 7.54 -16.24
CA ALA A 300 -13.06 7.54 -17.69
C ALA A 300 -12.10 8.66 -18.15
N ARG A 301 -11.14 9.09 -17.32
CA ARG A 301 -10.12 10.10 -17.67
C ARG A 301 -8.87 9.45 -18.23
N ASP A 302 -9.00 8.84 -19.40
CA ASP A 302 -7.95 8.01 -20.00
C ASP A 302 -6.71 8.82 -20.36
N ALA A 303 -6.87 10.05 -20.82
CA ALA A 303 -5.76 10.95 -21.09
C ALA A 303 -5.00 11.34 -19.80
N GLU A 304 -5.70 11.53 -18.68
CA GLU A 304 -5.08 11.79 -17.36
C GLU A 304 -4.31 10.57 -16.86
N ALA A 305 -4.91 9.38 -16.96
CA ALA A 305 -4.26 8.12 -16.63
C ALA A 305 -2.98 7.89 -17.45
N THR A 306 -3.02 8.14 -18.76
CA THR A 306 -1.86 8.03 -19.65
C THR A 306 -0.74 8.99 -19.22
N ARG A 307 -1.07 10.24 -18.89
CA ARG A 307 -0.06 11.21 -18.40
C ARG A 307 0.56 10.74 -17.08
N ALA A 308 -0.22 10.16 -16.17
CA ALA A 308 0.29 9.62 -14.90
C ALA A 308 1.22 8.41 -15.14
N ILE A 309 0.85 7.49 -16.03
CA ILE A 309 1.71 6.36 -16.44
C ILE A 309 3.04 6.86 -17.01
N ASN A 310 3.02 7.83 -17.92
CA ASN A 310 4.23 8.37 -18.54
C ASN A 310 5.15 9.07 -17.50
N ARG A 311 4.58 9.77 -16.51
CA ARG A 311 5.36 10.32 -15.40
C ARG A 311 6.00 9.22 -14.54
N GLY A 312 5.31 8.09 -14.37
CA GLY A 312 5.84 6.92 -13.66
C GLY A 312 6.98 6.25 -14.42
N GLU A 313 6.85 6.09 -15.74
CA GLU A 313 7.93 5.53 -16.58
C GLU A 313 9.22 6.37 -16.51
N ALA A 314 9.13 7.68 -16.33
CA ALA A 314 10.31 8.53 -16.12
C ALA A 314 11.07 8.23 -14.82
N GLU A 315 10.41 7.61 -13.82
CA GLU A 315 11.03 7.19 -12.55
C GLU A 315 11.51 5.73 -12.57
N ALA A 316 11.30 4.99 -13.67
CA ALA A 316 11.47 3.53 -13.73
C ALA A 316 12.89 3.02 -13.41
N ALA A 317 13.92 3.84 -13.59
CA ALA A 317 15.31 3.48 -13.26
C ALA A 317 15.69 3.74 -11.79
N ARG A 318 14.79 4.37 -11.00
CA ARG A 318 15.13 4.94 -9.69
C ARG A 318 14.44 4.26 -8.51
N TYR A 319 13.43 3.43 -8.76
CA TYR A 319 12.73 2.75 -7.66
C TYR A 319 13.60 1.65 -7.02
N GLU A 320 13.43 1.46 -5.73
CA GLU A 320 14.15 0.46 -4.94
C GLU A 320 13.22 -0.52 -4.22
N ARG A 321 11.97 -0.11 -3.96
CA ARG A 321 11.00 -0.83 -3.15
C ARG A 321 9.85 -1.41 -3.98
N ASN A 322 9.06 -2.22 -3.33
CA ASN A 322 7.92 -2.93 -3.91
C ASN A 322 6.82 -2.01 -4.48
N ALA A 323 6.57 -0.86 -3.86
CA ALA A 323 5.54 0.07 -4.32
C ALA A 323 5.85 0.60 -5.72
N GLY A 324 7.13 0.96 -5.99
CA GLY A 324 7.56 1.41 -7.31
C GLY A 324 7.45 0.31 -8.36
N ALA A 325 7.91 -0.92 -8.04
CA ALA A 325 7.78 -2.05 -8.96
C ALA A 325 6.32 -2.36 -9.30
N TYR A 326 5.45 -2.35 -8.27
CA TYR A 326 4.03 -2.60 -8.46
C TYR A 326 3.37 -1.54 -9.35
N ALA A 327 3.59 -0.27 -9.06
CA ALA A 327 3.03 0.85 -9.81
C ALA A 327 3.37 0.80 -11.30
N LEU A 328 4.65 0.54 -11.62
CA LEU A 328 5.13 0.43 -13.01
C LEU A 328 4.52 -0.76 -13.74
N ALA A 329 4.39 -1.91 -13.09
CA ALA A 329 3.76 -3.09 -13.68
C ALA A 329 2.24 -2.93 -13.84
N ALA A 330 1.60 -2.32 -12.83
CA ALA A 330 0.15 -2.12 -12.81
C ALA A 330 -0.33 -1.07 -13.81
N GLY A 331 0.42 -0.01 -14.06
CA GLY A 331 -0.03 1.14 -14.85
C GLY A 331 -0.57 0.75 -16.23
N GLY A 332 0.25 0.12 -17.06
CA GLY A 332 -0.16 -0.34 -18.39
C GLY A 332 -1.19 -1.47 -18.34
N ALA A 333 -1.06 -2.39 -17.39
CA ALA A 333 -2.00 -3.50 -17.21
C ALA A 333 -3.41 -2.98 -16.85
N ARG A 334 -3.52 -2.05 -15.89
CA ARG A 334 -4.78 -1.40 -15.52
C ARG A 334 -5.41 -0.67 -16.71
N TYR A 335 -4.59 0.13 -17.40
CA TYR A 335 -5.09 0.92 -18.53
C TYR A 335 -5.74 0.03 -19.59
N ALA A 336 -5.06 -1.02 -20.03
CA ALA A 336 -5.56 -1.92 -21.04
C ALA A 336 -6.80 -2.70 -20.56
N MET A 337 -6.79 -3.23 -19.34
CA MET A 337 -7.87 -4.02 -18.76
C MET A 337 -9.14 -3.17 -18.51
N GLU A 338 -8.99 -1.99 -17.90
CA GLU A 338 -10.13 -1.07 -17.64
C GLU A 338 -10.78 -0.54 -18.92
N ARG A 339 -9.99 -0.40 -19.99
CA ARG A 339 -10.49 -0.01 -21.32
C ARG A 339 -11.13 -1.18 -22.08
N GLY A 340 -10.95 -2.42 -21.65
CA GLY A 340 -11.31 -3.59 -22.44
C GLY A 340 -10.51 -3.70 -23.74
N ASP A 341 -9.34 -3.06 -23.81
CA ASP A 341 -8.45 -3.15 -24.98
C ASP A 341 -7.60 -4.42 -24.90
N TRP A 342 -8.22 -5.52 -25.26
CA TRP A 342 -7.62 -6.86 -25.15
C TRP A 342 -6.41 -7.02 -26.06
N LYS A 343 -6.39 -6.36 -27.22
CA LYS A 343 -5.23 -6.39 -28.12
C LYS A 343 -4.04 -5.66 -27.51
N MET A 344 -4.28 -4.49 -26.92
CA MET A 344 -3.24 -3.75 -26.19
C MET A 344 -2.75 -4.58 -25.00
N ALA A 345 -3.65 -5.18 -24.22
CA ALA A 345 -3.29 -6.03 -23.09
C ALA A 345 -2.36 -7.18 -23.50
N ALA A 346 -2.70 -7.88 -24.60
CA ALA A 346 -1.89 -8.98 -25.14
C ALA A 346 -0.47 -8.55 -25.58
N GLN A 347 -0.28 -7.28 -25.93
CA GLN A 347 0.98 -6.74 -26.45
C GLN A 347 1.86 -6.07 -25.35
N LEU A 348 1.41 -6.03 -24.10
CA LEU A 348 2.19 -5.47 -23.00
C LEU A 348 3.56 -6.15 -22.91
N LYS A 349 4.58 -5.37 -22.59
CA LYS A 349 5.97 -5.88 -22.47
C LYS A 349 6.27 -6.18 -21.00
N PRO A 350 6.50 -7.45 -20.62
CA PRO A 350 6.95 -7.78 -19.28
C PRO A 350 8.30 -7.11 -18.97
N ARG A 351 8.40 -6.59 -17.74
CA ARG A 351 9.64 -6.06 -17.18
C ARG A 351 9.98 -6.93 -15.97
N ALA A 352 11.07 -7.66 -16.03
CA ALA A 352 11.53 -8.46 -14.91
C ALA A 352 11.98 -7.56 -13.76
N SER A 353 11.55 -7.89 -12.55
CA SER A 353 11.95 -7.21 -11.33
C SER A 353 12.35 -8.19 -10.23
N LYS A 354 12.82 -7.70 -9.10
CA LYS A 354 13.04 -8.55 -7.91
C LYS A 354 11.74 -8.93 -7.17
N PHE A 355 10.59 -8.48 -7.68
CA PHE A 355 9.26 -8.66 -7.08
C PHE A 355 8.34 -9.48 -7.99
N PRO A 356 8.34 -10.83 -7.90
CA PRO A 356 7.60 -11.71 -8.81
C PRO A 356 6.09 -11.41 -8.89
N TYR A 357 5.49 -10.92 -7.82
CA TYR A 357 4.07 -10.56 -7.81
C TYR A 357 3.76 -9.28 -8.62
N ALA A 358 4.74 -8.37 -8.79
CA ALA A 358 4.60 -7.23 -9.69
C ALA A 358 4.71 -7.68 -11.15
N ASP A 359 5.68 -8.56 -11.45
CA ASP A 359 5.85 -9.13 -12.79
C ASP A 359 4.60 -9.90 -13.22
N ALA A 360 3.92 -10.60 -12.28
CA ALA A 360 2.69 -11.34 -12.52
C ALA A 360 1.54 -10.46 -13.06
N LEU A 361 1.46 -9.19 -12.71
CA LEU A 361 0.41 -8.27 -13.18
C LEU A 361 0.40 -8.14 -14.71
N VAL A 362 1.57 -8.04 -15.31
CA VAL A 362 1.71 -7.90 -16.77
C VAL A 362 1.37 -9.22 -17.45
N HIS A 363 1.86 -10.36 -16.96
CA HIS A 363 1.52 -11.67 -17.50
C HIS A 363 0.03 -11.99 -17.38
N PHE A 364 -0.61 -11.57 -16.27
CA PHE A 364 -2.05 -11.70 -16.11
C PHE A 364 -2.81 -10.89 -17.17
N ALA A 365 -2.51 -9.61 -17.34
CA ALA A 365 -3.17 -8.78 -18.34
C ALA A 365 -2.93 -9.31 -19.76
N ARG A 366 -1.73 -9.78 -20.08
CA ARG A 366 -1.38 -10.40 -21.37
C ARG A 366 -2.20 -11.68 -21.63
N ALA A 367 -2.27 -12.57 -20.65
CA ALA A 367 -3.02 -13.82 -20.76
C ALA A 367 -4.52 -13.55 -21.03
N VAL A 368 -5.12 -12.65 -20.23
CA VAL A 368 -6.53 -12.27 -20.42
C VAL A 368 -6.73 -11.59 -21.78
N GLY A 369 -5.83 -10.67 -22.15
CA GLY A 369 -5.90 -9.95 -23.43
C GLY A 369 -5.79 -10.89 -24.64
N ALA A 370 -4.84 -11.82 -24.63
CA ALA A 370 -4.65 -12.80 -25.70
C ALA A 370 -5.85 -13.75 -25.80
N ALA A 371 -6.32 -14.32 -24.68
CA ALA A 371 -7.49 -15.21 -24.67
C ALA A 371 -8.74 -14.52 -25.20
N ARG A 372 -9.02 -13.29 -24.77
CA ARG A 372 -10.19 -12.50 -25.22
C ARG A 372 -10.05 -11.94 -26.65
N SER A 373 -8.83 -11.97 -27.20
CA SER A 373 -8.57 -11.66 -28.61
C SER A 373 -8.55 -12.89 -29.52
N GLY A 374 -8.83 -14.09 -28.98
CA GLY A 374 -8.89 -15.34 -29.71
C GLY A 374 -7.56 -16.09 -29.85
N ASP A 375 -6.49 -15.66 -29.17
CA ASP A 375 -5.18 -16.31 -29.17
C ASP A 375 -4.96 -17.08 -27.85
N ALA A 376 -5.62 -18.24 -27.75
CA ALA A 376 -5.54 -19.11 -26.57
C ALA A 376 -4.11 -19.68 -26.34
N ASP A 377 -3.34 -19.90 -27.40
CA ASP A 377 -1.99 -20.48 -27.31
C ASP A 377 -1.00 -19.47 -26.70
N SER A 378 -1.04 -18.22 -27.09
CA SER A 378 -0.24 -17.16 -26.47
C SER A 378 -0.68 -16.91 -25.02
N ALA A 379 -1.98 -16.93 -24.74
CA ALA A 379 -2.51 -16.81 -23.39
C ALA A 379 -1.99 -17.92 -22.47
N GLN A 380 -1.96 -19.16 -22.94
CA GLN A 380 -1.48 -20.31 -22.18
C GLN A 380 0.01 -20.18 -21.78
N LYS A 381 0.83 -19.54 -22.60
CA LYS A 381 2.25 -19.26 -22.26
C LYS A 381 2.34 -18.29 -21.07
N ASP A 382 1.56 -17.23 -21.05
CA ASP A 382 1.52 -16.28 -19.94
C ASP A 382 0.92 -16.91 -18.66
N VAL A 383 -0.07 -17.82 -18.78
CA VAL A 383 -0.57 -18.62 -17.64
C VAL A 383 0.53 -19.51 -17.05
N ALA A 384 1.38 -20.10 -17.88
CA ALA A 384 2.53 -20.89 -17.41
C ALA A 384 3.53 -19.99 -16.66
N GLN A 385 3.78 -18.76 -17.12
CA GLN A 385 4.61 -17.79 -16.39
C GLN A 385 4.00 -17.41 -15.03
N LEU A 386 2.70 -17.21 -14.96
CA LEU A 386 2.02 -16.97 -13.68
C LEU A 386 2.22 -18.13 -12.70
N ALA A 387 2.18 -19.38 -13.17
CA ALA A 387 2.46 -20.55 -12.34
C ALA A 387 3.90 -20.52 -11.79
N GLN A 388 4.90 -20.21 -12.63
CA GLN A 388 6.30 -20.12 -12.20
C GLN A 388 6.52 -18.99 -11.18
N LEU A 389 5.91 -17.83 -11.37
CA LEU A 389 6.00 -16.70 -10.45
C LEU A 389 5.35 -17.02 -9.10
N ARG A 390 4.18 -17.68 -9.11
CA ARG A 390 3.52 -18.21 -7.90
C ARG A 390 4.43 -19.18 -7.15
N ASP A 391 5.03 -20.14 -7.84
CA ASP A 391 5.89 -21.15 -7.23
C ASP A 391 7.17 -20.51 -6.65
N THR A 392 7.70 -19.48 -7.32
CA THR A 392 8.81 -18.67 -6.79
C THR A 392 8.43 -17.97 -5.48
N LEU A 393 7.24 -17.42 -5.38
CA LEU A 393 6.74 -16.78 -4.15
C LEU A 393 6.50 -17.81 -3.05
N ALA A 394 5.96 -18.98 -3.39
CA ALA A 394 5.77 -20.09 -2.45
C ALA A 394 7.10 -20.57 -1.87
N ALA A 395 8.13 -20.71 -2.69
CA ALA A 395 9.49 -21.07 -2.26
C ALA A 395 10.10 -20.01 -1.32
N ARG A 396 9.75 -18.72 -1.50
CA ARG A 396 10.12 -17.62 -0.60
C ARG A 396 9.25 -17.56 0.67
N LYS A 397 8.28 -18.47 0.84
CA LYS A 397 7.31 -18.49 1.93
C LYS A 397 6.43 -17.22 2.02
N ASP A 398 6.23 -16.55 0.90
CA ASP A 398 5.34 -15.39 0.77
C ASP A 398 3.92 -15.86 0.48
N ALA A 399 3.22 -16.28 1.52
CA ALA A 399 1.87 -16.87 1.39
C ALA A 399 0.85 -15.88 0.81
N TYR A 400 0.96 -14.59 1.15
CA TYR A 400 0.03 -13.58 0.66
C TYR A 400 0.11 -13.42 -0.86
N TRP A 401 1.31 -13.09 -1.36
CA TRP A 401 1.48 -12.87 -2.80
C TRP A 401 1.38 -14.16 -3.62
N THR A 402 1.71 -15.32 -3.03
CA THR A 402 1.41 -16.63 -3.65
C THR A 402 -0.09 -16.77 -3.93
N GLY A 403 -0.94 -16.42 -2.96
CA GLY A 403 -2.40 -16.45 -3.12
C GLY A 403 -2.91 -15.46 -4.16
N GLN A 404 -2.38 -14.23 -4.17
CA GLN A 404 -2.78 -13.20 -5.14
C GLN A 404 -2.40 -13.60 -6.60
N VAL A 405 -1.22 -14.17 -6.82
CA VAL A 405 -0.82 -14.66 -8.14
C VAL A 405 -1.64 -15.90 -8.55
N GLU A 406 -2.05 -16.73 -7.59
CA GLU A 406 -2.94 -17.85 -7.90
C GLU A 406 -4.33 -17.39 -8.34
N VAL A 407 -4.90 -16.35 -7.71
CA VAL A 407 -6.14 -15.70 -8.18
C VAL A 407 -6.00 -15.26 -9.64
N GLN A 408 -4.90 -14.57 -9.97
CA GLN A 408 -4.63 -14.12 -11.34
C GLN A 408 -4.49 -15.29 -12.31
N ARG A 409 -3.75 -16.33 -11.91
CA ARG A 409 -3.55 -17.52 -12.75
C ARG A 409 -4.86 -18.25 -13.03
N LEU A 410 -5.70 -18.44 -12.03
CA LEU A 410 -7.02 -19.09 -12.18
C LEU A 410 -7.94 -18.27 -13.08
N GLY A 411 -7.99 -16.94 -12.88
CA GLY A 411 -8.79 -16.04 -13.72
C GLY A 411 -8.31 -16.04 -15.18
N ALA A 412 -7.00 -15.97 -15.41
CA ALA A 412 -6.42 -16.06 -16.75
C ALA A 412 -6.70 -17.41 -17.43
N GLN A 413 -6.52 -18.53 -16.71
CA GLN A 413 -6.83 -19.86 -17.20
C GLN A 413 -8.31 -20.00 -17.56
N ALA A 414 -9.21 -19.39 -16.75
CA ALA A 414 -10.64 -19.41 -17.05
C ALA A 414 -10.95 -18.74 -18.41
N TRP A 415 -10.30 -17.62 -18.73
CA TRP A 415 -10.47 -16.99 -20.05
C TRP A 415 -9.89 -17.85 -21.18
N VAL A 416 -8.79 -18.58 -20.95
CA VAL A 416 -8.25 -19.54 -21.92
C VAL A 416 -9.24 -20.67 -22.19
N GLU A 417 -9.80 -21.29 -21.15
CA GLU A 417 -10.81 -22.34 -21.28
C GLU A 417 -12.06 -21.86 -22.05
N LEU A 418 -12.49 -20.61 -21.79
CA LEU A 418 -13.60 -20.02 -22.51
C LEU A 418 -13.27 -19.82 -24.01
N ALA A 419 -12.07 -19.33 -24.32
CA ALA A 419 -11.60 -19.15 -25.70
C ALA A 419 -11.51 -20.50 -26.46
N GLN A 420 -11.25 -21.60 -25.75
CA GLN A 420 -11.27 -22.96 -26.27
C GLN A 420 -12.68 -23.58 -26.35
N GLY A 421 -13.74 -22.84 -25.98
CA GLY A 421 -15.12 -23.31 -25.99
C GLY A 421 -15.53 -24.15 -24.78
N LYS A 422 -14.67 -24.34 -23.79
CA LYS A 422 -14.90 -25.18 -22.60
C LYS A 422 -15.61 -24.37 -21.48
N ARG A 423 -16.88 -24.03 -21.72
CA ARG A 423 -17.66 -23.07 -20.91
C ARG A 423 -17.78 -23.44 -19.45
N GLU A 424 -18.03 -24.71 -19.14
CA GLU A 424 -18.22 -25.18 -17.75
C GLU A 424 -16.90 -25.11 -16.94
N ALA A 425 -15.80 -25.55 -17.55
CA ALA A 425 -14.47 -25.46 -16.95
C ALA A 425 -14.05 -23.98 -16.71
N ALA A 426 -14.34 -23.10 -17.67
CA ALA A 426 -14.09 -21.67 -17.56
C ALA A 426 -14.83 -21.06 -16.35
N LEU A 427 -16.13 -21.31 -16.24
CA LEU A 427 -16.93 -20.82 -15.11
C LEU A 427 -16.47 -21.40 -13.75
N ALA A 428 -16.11 -22.69 -13.70
CA ALA A 428 -15.61 -23.31 -12.47
C ALA A 428 -14.31 -22.63 -11.99
N LEU A 429 -13.35 -22.40 -12.89
CA LEU A 429 -12.08 -21.73 -12.58
C LEU A 429 -12.29 -20.27 -12.18
N MET A 430 -13.17 -19.53 -12.88
CA MET A 430 -13.42 -18.13 -12.57
C MET A 430 -14.11 -17.97 -11.20
N ARG A 431 -15.05 -18.88 -10.83
CA ARG A 431 -15.63 -18.91 -9.49
C ARG A 431 -14.58 -19.20 -8.43
N GLN A 432 -13.72 -20.20 -8.67
CA GLN A 432 -12.60 -20.50 -7.76
C GLN A 432 -11.67 -19.28 -7.56
N SER A 433 -11.34 -18.57 -8.65
CA SER A 433 -10.57 -17.33 -8.60
C SER A 433 -11.27 -16.27 -7.72
N ALA A 434 -12.56 -16.07 -7.93
CA ALA A 434 -13.36 -15.09 -7.20
C ALA A 434 -13.48 -15.43 -5.70
N ASP A 435 -13.75 -16.69 -5.36
CA ASP A 435 -13.86 -17.15 -3.97
C ASP A 435 -12.52 -17.04 -3.23
N LEU A 436 -11.40 -17.34 -3.92
CA LEU A 436 -10.06 -17.18 -3.36
C LEU A 436 -9.72 -15.70 -3.11
N GLN A 437 -10.12 -14.81 -4.01
CA GLN A 437 -9.91 -13.37 -3.85
C GLN A 437 -10.73 -12.82 -2.67
N ASP A 438 -11.99 -13.21 -2.52
CA ASP A 438 -12.87 -12.77 -1.44
C ASP A 438 -12.37 -13.24 -0.05
N ALA A 439 -11.65 -14.36 0.00
CA ALA A 439 -11.06 -14.88 1.23
C ALA A 439 -9.86 -14.05 1.73
N SER A 440 -9.35 -13.10 0.92
CA SER A 440 -8.20 -12.26 1.25
C SER A 440 -8.58 -10.77 1.30
N GLU A 441 -7.68 -9.94 1.87
CA GLU A 441 -7.76 -8.48 1.77
C GLU A 441 -6.74 -7.97 0.76
N LYS A 442 -7.02 -6.85 0.09
CA LYS A 442 -6.01 -6.22 -0.77
C LYS A 442 -4.84 -5.69 0.05
N SER A 443 -3.65 -5.79 -0.49
CA SER A 443 -2.47 -5.14 0.10
C SER A 443 -2.63 -3.62 0.09
N PRO A 444 -2.18 -2.91 1.14
CA PRO A 444 -2.14 -1.44 1.13
C PRO A 444 -1.17 -0.87 0.09
N VAL A 445 -0.30 -1.69 -0.52
CA VAL A 445 0.60 -1.25 -1.59
C VAL A 445 -0.12 -0.92 -2.91
N THR A 446 -1.38 -1.29 -3.05
CA THR A 446 -2.17 -1.07 -4.27
C THR A 446 -3.50 -0.38 -3.98
N PRO A 447 -3.97 0.53 -4.85
CA PRO A 447 -5.32 1.09 -4.77
C PRO A 447 -6.42 0.02 -4.90
N GLY A 448 -6.18 -1.00 -5.73
CA GLY A 448 -7.12 -2.08 -6.00
C GLY A 448 -6.52 -3.11 -6.95
N TYR A 449 -7.23 -4.19 -7.16
CA TYR A 449 -6.85 -5.22 -8.13
C TYR A 449 -6.83 -4.65 -9.56
N VAL A 450 -5.98 -5.20 -10.44
CA VAL A 450 -5.96 -4.81 -11.86
C VAL A 450 -7.30 -5.12 -12.52
N ALA A 451 -7.87 -6.29 -12.22
CA ALA A 451 -9.24 -6.64 -12.57
C ALA A 451 -9.80 -7.55 -11.45
N PRO A 452 -10.77 -7.09 -10.66
CA PRO A 452 -11.40 -7.91 -9.62
C PRO A 452 -11.99 -9.20 -10.18
N ALA A 453 -11.78 -10.32 -9.52
CA ALA A 453 -12.21 -11.63 -10.02
C ALA A 453 -13.75 -11.76 -10.10
N ARG A 454 -14.50 -11.15 -9.16
CA ARG A 454 -15.98 -11.07 -9.25
C ARG A 454 -16.44 -10.25 -10.45
N GLU A 455 -15.74 -9.16 -10.78
CA GLU A 455 -16.05 -8.36 -11.98
C GLU A 455 -15.81 -9.18 -13.26
N GLN A 456 -14.68 -9.91 -13.35
CA GLN A 456 -14.40 -10.81 -14.47
C GLN A 456 -15.41 -11.96 -14.58
N LEU A 457 -15.88 -12.52 -13.44
CA LEU A 457 -16.95 -13.52 -13.44
C LEU A 457 -18.26 -12.96 -14.00
N GLY A 458 -18.62 -11.73 -13.60
CA GLY A 458 -19.77 -11.02 -14.16
C GLY A 458 -19.66 -10.83 -15.67
N GLU A 459 -18.50 -10.43 -16.17
CA GLU A 459 -18.24 -10.28 -17.62
C GLU A 459 -18.35 -11.62 -18.35
N MET A 460 -17.75 -12.67 -17.82
CA MET A 460 -17.82 -14.02 -18.39
C MET A 460 -19.27 -14.54 -18.47
N LEU A 461 -20.06 -14.30 -17.42
CA LEU A 461 -21.48 -14.67 -17.40
C LEU A 461 -22.30 -13.89 -18.44
N LEU A 462 -21.99 -12.60 -18.68
CA LEU A 462 -22.61 -11.84 -19.78
C LEU A 462 -22.29 -12.43 -21.16
N GLU A 463 -21.04 -12.79 -21.42
CA GLU A 463 -20.62 -13.44 -22.67
C GLU A 463 -21.35 -14.79 -22.87
N LEU A 464 -21.58 -15.53 -21.78
CA LEU A 464 -22.31 -16.79 -21.78
C LEU A 464 -23.84 -16.63 -21.78
N LYS A 465 -24.36 -15.41 -21.93
CA LYS A 465 -25.80 -15.10 -21.96
C LYS A 465 -26.53 -15.46 -20.66
N GLN A 466 -25.88 -15.25 -19.53
CA GLN A 466 -26.42 -15.47 -18.18
C GLN A 466 -26.55 -14.14 -17.39
N PRO A 467 -27.31 -13.13 -17.90
CA PRO A 467 -27.27 -11.77 -17.37
C PRO A 467 -27.78 -11.66 -15.93
N ALA A 468 -28.76 -12.47 -15.51
CA ALA A 468 -29.27 -12.45 -14.13
C ALA A 468 -28.22 -12.91 -13.11
N GLN A 469 -27.35 -13.87 -13.48
CA GLN A 469 -26.23 -14.28 -12.64
C GLN A 469 -25.11 -13.22 -12.68
N ALA A 470 -24.80 -12.67 -13.85
CA ALA A 470 -23.82 -11.61 -14.02
C ALA A 470 -24.13 -10.40 -13.12
N LEU A 471 -25.40 -9.97 -13.06
CA LEU A 471 -25.83 -8.85 -12.21
C LEU A 471 -25.49 -9.09 -10.74
N LYS A 472 -25.73 -10.31 -10.24
CA LYS A 472 -25.39 -10.67 -8.86
C LYS A 472 -23.89 -10.54 -8.57
N GLU A 473 -23.03 -11.00 -9.50
CA GLU A 473 -21.58 -10.93 -9.33
C GLU A 473 -21.06 -9.49 -9.38
N PHE A 474 -21.58 -8.66 -10.27
CA PHE A 474 -21.25 -7.23 -10.30
C PHE A 474 -21.73 -6.50 -9.03
N GLU A 475 -22.91 -6.84 -8.50
CA GLU A 475 -23.38 -6.28 -7.23
C GLU A 475 -22.53 -6.73 -6.03
N VAL A 476 -21.97 -7.95 -6.05
CA VAL A 476 -20.96 -8.40 -5.07
C VAL A 476 -19.70 -7.57 -5.21
N SER A 477 -19.15 -7.44 -6.43
CA SER A 477 -17.97 -6.63 -6.70
C SER A 477 -18.13 -5.19 -6.22
N ALA A 478 -19.28 -4.56 -6.51
CA ALA A 478 -19.58 -3.19 -6.12
C ALA A 478 -19.70 -2.95 -4.60
N ARG A 479 -19.90 -4.00 -3.79
CA ARG A 479 -19.86 -3.90 -2.31
C ARG A 479 -18.44 -3.83 -1.78
N HIS A 480 -17.48 -4.48 -2.46
CA HIS A 480 -16.07 -4.47 -2.09
C HIS A 480 -15.33 -3.24 -2.65
N ASP A 481 -15.63 -2.92 -3.90
CA ASP A 481 -14.98 -1.85 -4.66
C ASP A 481 -16.07 -0.93 -5.28
N PRO A 482 -16.70 -0.05 -4.49
CA PRO A 482 -17.80 0.77 -4.95
C PRO A 482 -17.36 1.77 -6.03
N ASN A 483 -18.31 2.15 -6.88
CA ASN A 483 -18.12 3.14 -7.94
C ASN A 483 -17.03 2.78 -8.96
N ARG A 484 -16.71 1.48 -9.15
CA ARG A 484 -15.86 1.07 -10.26
C ARG A 484 -16.61 1.22 -11.59
N PHE A 485 -15.92 1.76 -12.60
CA PHE A 485 -16.51 1.98 -13.93
C PHE A 485 -17.04 0.68 -14.53
N ARG A 486 -16.20 -0.35 -14.62
CA ARG A 486 -16.57 -1.63 -15.26
C ARG A 486 -17.67 -2.37 -14.50
N SER A 487 -17.60 -2.43 -13.18
CA SER A 487 -18.67 -3.04 -12.36
C SER A 487 -20.00 -2.29 -12.50
N THR A 488 -19.97 -0.95 -12.55
CA THR A 488 -21.18 -0.12 -12.73
C THR A 488 -21.79 -0.32 -14.13
N TYR A 489 -20.96 -0.28 -15.16
CA TYR A 489 -21.41 -0.56 -16.53
C TYR A 489 -21.91 -1.98 -16.69
N GLY A 490 -21.17 -2.98 -16.18
CA GLY A 490 -21.56 -4.40 -16.21
C GLY A 490 -22.89 -4.66 -15.51
N SER A 491 -23.13 -4.01 -14.35
CA SER A 491 -24.42 -4.06 -13.66
C SER A 491 -25.56 -3.50 -14.53
N ALA A 492 -25.33 -2.35 -15.18
CA ALA A 492 -26.33 -1.74 -16.07
C ALA A 492 -26.68 -2.64 -17.27
N LEU A 493 -25.65 -3.18 -17.91
CA LEU A 493 -25.81 -4.08 -19.06
C LEU A 493 -26.52 -5.39 -18.66
N ALA A 494 -26.11 -5.99 -17.55
CA ALA A 494 -26.71 -7.21 -17.03
C ALA A 494 -28.17 -7.02 -16.63
N ALA A 495 -28.51 -5.90 -15.97
CA ALA A 495 -29.88 -5.55 -15.62
C ALA A 495 -30.75 -5.36 -16.91
N ALA A 496 -30.23 -4.62 -17.90
CA ALA A 496 -30.94 -4.41 -19.17
C ALA A 496 -31.21 -5.74 -19.92
N GLN A 497 -30.21 -6.63 -19.96
CA GLN A 497 -30.32 -7.94 -20.62
C GLN A 497 -31.20 -8.94 -19.86
N SER A 498 -31.35 -8.79 -18.55
CA SER A 498 -32.26 -9.63 -17.74
C SER A 498 -33.68 -9.08 -17.65
N GLY A 499 -33.99 -7.94 -18.30
CA GLY A 499 -35.32 -7.33 -18.32
C GLY A 499 -35.62 -6.45 -17.10
N ASP A 500 -34.65 -6.20 -16.18
CA ASP A 500 -34.82 -5.30 -15.05
C ASP A 500 -34.53 -3.84 -15.48
N ALA A 501 -35.50 -3.23 -16.14
CA ALA A 501 -35.38 -1.88 -16.66
C ALA A 501 -35.15 -0.82 -15.55
N ALA A 502 -35.67 -1.04 -14.33
CA ALA A 502 -35.50 -0.12 -13.22
C ALA A 502 -34.04 -0.09 -12.73
N LYS A 503 -33.44 -1.26 -12.50
CA LYS A 503 -32.01 -1.36 -12.15
C LYS A 503 -31.12 -0.88 -13.29
N ALA A 504 -31.42 -1.24 -14.54
CA ALA A 504 -30.67 -0.78 -15.70
C ALA A 504 -30.61 0.75 -15.76
N ARG A 505 -31.75 1.43 -15.58
CA ARG A 505 -31.83 2.88 -15.55
C ARG A 505 -30.97 3.45 -14.39
N ALA A 506 -31.09 2.89 -13.20
CA ALA A 506 -30.33 3.36 -12.05
C ALA A 506 -28.80 3.24 -12.26
N TYR A 507 -28.32 2.10 -12.78
CA TYR A 507 -26.89 1.89 -13.00
C TYR A 507 -26.35 2.70 -14.19
N TYR A 508 -27.09 2.86 -15.30
CA TYR A 508 -26.67 3.72 -16.40
C TYR A 508 -26.63 5.20 -15.98
N ALA A 509 -27.61 5.68 -15.20
CA ALA A 509 -27.59 7.03 -14.66
C ALA A 509 -26.39 7.24 -13.73
N LYS A 510 -26.13 6.28 -12.82
CA LYS A 510 -24.96 6.29 -11.94
C LYS A 510 -23.64 6.30 -12.72
N LEU A 511 -23.53 5.55 -13.81
CA LEU A 511 -22.34 5.54 -14.66
C LEU A 511 -22.08 6.92 -15.30
N LEU A 512 -23.13 7.59 -15.78
CA LEU A 512 -23.00 8.94 -16.34
C LEU A 512 -22.72 10.00 -15.28
N GLU A 513 -23.25 9.87 -14.08
CA GLU A 513 -22.90 10.72 -12.95
C GLU A 513 -21.42 10.57 -12.60
N LEU A 514 -20.94 9.33 -12.49
CA LEU A 514 -19.56 9.00 -12.16
C LEU A 514 -18.56 9.48 -13.21
N ALA A 515 -18.79 9.15 -14.48
CA ALA A 515 -17.78 9.24 -15.53
C ALA A 515 -18.21 10.06 -16.76
N GLY A 516 -19.40 10.68 -16.73
CA GLY A 516 -19.96 11.39 -17.89
C GLY A 516 -19.19 12.64 -18.32
N LYS A 517 -18.27 13.14 -17.49
CA LYS A 517 -17.34 14.23 -17.79
C LYS A 517 -15.97 13.75 -18.26
N GLY A 518 -15.75 12.45 -18.32
CA GLY A 518 -14.50 11.84 -18.77
C GLY A 518 -14.32 11.84 -20.28
N ASP A 519 -13.29 11.14 -20.73
CA ASP A 519 -13.01 10.94 -22.16
C ASP A 519 -14.10 10.06 -22.80
N ALA A 520 -14.20 10.12 -24.11
CA ALA A 520 -15.19 9.33 -24.84
C ALA A 520 -14.91 7.83 -24.72
N ARG A 521 -15.89 7.09 -24.19
CA ARG A 521 -15.88 5.62 -24.14
C ARG A 521 -17.19 5.07 -24.73
N PRO A 522 -17.14 3.94 -25.45
CA PRO A 522 -18.33 3.31 -26.02
C PRO A 522 -19.43 3.05 -24.99
N GLU A 523 -19.06 2.64 -23.78
CA GLU A 523 -19.95 2.34 -22.66
C GLU A 523 -20.77 3.57 -22.23
N LEU A 524 -20.16 4.76 -22.21
CA LEU A 524 -20.85 6.01 -21.88
C LEU A 524 -21.84 6.41 -22.99
N GLN A 525 -21.48 6.19 -24.25
CA GLN A 525 -22.38 6.41 -25.37
C GLN A 525 -23.57 5.45 -25.35
N GLN A 526 -23.32 4.17 -25.03
CA GLN A 526 -24.38 3.18 -24.86
C GLN A 526 -25.33 3.56 -23.71
N ALA A 527 -24.79 4.02 -22.57
CA ALA A 527 -25.59 4.47 -21.44
C ALA A 527 -26.52 5.63 -21.81
N LYS A 528 -26.00 6.66 -22.52
CA LYS A 528 -26.78 7.80 -23.02
C LYS A 528 -27.89 7.33 -23.97
N THR A 529 -27.55 6.45 -24.91
CA THR A 529 -28.51 5.94 -25.91
C THR A 529 -29.61 5.11 -25.23
N TRP A 530 -29.25 4.27 -24.26
CA TRP A 530 -30.22 3.44 -23.54
C TRP A 530 -31.20 4.28 -22.73
N LEU A 531 -30.67 5.26 -21.95
CA LEU A 531 -31.50 6.15 -21.12
C LEU A 531 -32.44 7.06 -21.95
N ALA A 532 -32.05 7.41 -23.18
CA ALA A 532 -32.88 8.20 -24.07
C ALA A 532 -34.04 7.40 -24.68
N ARG A 533 -33.92 6.06 -24.74
CA ARG A 533 -34.93 5.17 -25.37
C ARG A 533 -35.88 4.51 -24.38
N ASN A 534 -35.51 4.45 -23.12
CA ASN A 534 -36.22 3.75 -22.06
C ASN A 534 -36.50 4.69 -20.85
#